data_d67f1a90b6a6d15af43212b94b6d0d2f
#
_entry.id   d67f1a90b6a6d15af43212b94b6d0d2f
#
_cell.length_a   1.000
_cell.length_b   1.000
_cell.length_c   1.000
_cell.angle_alpha   90.00
_cell.angle_beta   90.00
_cell.angle_gamma   90.00
#
_symmetry.space_group_name_H-M   'P 1'
#
loop_
_entity.id
_entity.type
_entity.pdbx_description
1 polymer ?
#
loop_
_entity_poly.entity_id
_entity_poly.type
_entity_poly.pdbx_seq_one_letter_code
_entity_poly.pdbx_strand_id
1 'polypeptide(L)'
;AGNALATHDLEGAYLHTALGQDIYTQQSVPNGHYNHLDVLNRVRRSGSIRQFIDDCRIGDGIMYSLVKNDVPYVLAGSIRDDGPMPEVIGDVYAAQTAMRGLIRHATTVICMATMLHTIAAGNMTPSYRVLPDGTVRPVYLYAVDADEFVVNKLQDRGSLSATTIVTNVQDFITLIARGLGVMD
;
A
#
# COMPACT_ATOMS: atom_id res chain seq x y z
N ALA A 1 1.88 3.61 1.89
CA ALA A 1 0.52 3.65 1.33
C ALA A 1 -0.28 4.81 1.91
N GLY A 2 -1.54 4.97 1.49
CA GLY A 2 -2.45 5.97 2.04
C GLY A 2 -3.47 5.38 3.00
N ASN A 3 -4.13 6.23 3.77
CA ASN A 3 -5.24 5.88 4.65
C ASN A 3 -6.34 5.07 3.92
N ALA A 4 -6.64 5.43 2.65
CA ALA A 4 -7.67 4.75 1.86
C ALA A 4 -7.35 3.26 1.60
N LEU A 5 -6.09 2.90 1.34
CA LEU A 5 -5.70 1.50 1.18
C LEU A 5 -6.02 0.72 2.46
N ALA A 6 -5.56 1.19 3.60
CA ALA A 6 -5.79 0.51 4.87
C ALA A 6 -7.28 0.45 5.25
N THR A 7 -8.03 1.51 4.96
CA THR A 7 -9.48 1.56 5.21
C THR A 7 -10.22 0.48 4.42
N HIS A 8 -10.00 0.41 3.11
CA HIS A 8 -10.72 -0.55 2.25
C HIS A 8 -10.22 -1.97 2.40
N ASP A 9 -8.95 -2.17 2.74
CA ASP A 9 -8.41 -3.49 3.08
C ASP A 9 -9.08 -4.04 4.35
N LEU A 10 -9.16 -3.23 5.40
CA LEU A 10 -9.84 -3.62 6.65
C LEU A 10 -11.36 -3.75 6.47
N GLU A 11 -11.98 -2.92 5.61
CA GLU A 11 -13.38 -3.05 5.24
C GLU A 11 -13.64 -4.40 4.57
N GLY A 12 -12.81 -4.75 3.58
CA GLY A 12 -12.89 -6.02 2.88
C GLY A 12 -12.73 -7.22 3.80
N ALA A 13 -11.75 -7.17 4.69
CA ALA A 13 -11.47 -8.24 5.65
C ALA A 13 -12.56 -8.40 6.73
N TYR A 14 -13.22 -7.31 7.13
CA TYR A 14 -14.20 -7.32 8.21
C TYR A 14 -15.65 -7.45 7.74
N LEU A 15 -16.02 -6.73 6.67
CA LEU A 15 -17.40 -6.63 6.18
C LEU A 15 -17.63 -7.26 4.81
N HIS A 16 -16.56 -7.76 4.17
CA HIS A 16 -16.56 -8.30 2.80
C HIS A 16 -17.08 -7.31 1.76
N THR A 17 -16.88 -6.01 2.00
CA THR A 17 -17.25 -4.94 1.07
C THR A 17 -16.07 -4.01 0.80
N ALA A 18 -16.08 -3.37 -0.36
CA ALA A 18 -15.20 -2.26 -0.69
C ALA A 18 -15.95 -1.29 -1.62
N LEU A 19 -15.88 0.01 -1.33
CA LEU A 19 -16.54 1.04 -2.12
C LEU A 19 -18.04 0.79 -2.34
N GLY A 20 -18.72 0.20 -1.36
CA GLY A 20 -20.16 -0.08 -1.43
C GLY A 20 -20.53 -1.36 -2.18
N GLN A 21 -19.57 -2.17 -2.57
CA GLN A 21 -19.79 -3.43 -3.29
C GLN A 21 -19.24 -4.61 -2.48
N ASP A 22 -19.90 -5.75 -2.60
CA ASP A 22 -19.37 -7.03 -2.12
C ASP A 22 -18.12 -7.41 -2.91
N ILE A 23 -17.02 -7.76 -2.23
CA ILE A 23 -15.71 -8.00 -2.85
C ILE A 23 -15.64 -9.27 -3.70
N TYR A 24 -16.56 -10.23 -3.49
CA TYR A 24 -16.58 -11.49 -4.24
C TYR A 24 -17.53 -11.43 -5.43
N THR A 25 -18.71 -10.85 -5.26
CA THR A 25 -19.75 -10.81 -6.28
C THR A 25 -19.75 -9.54 -7.10
N GLN A 26 -19.08 -8.48 -6.62
CA GLN A 26 -19.05 -7.13 -7.18
C GLN A 26 -20.46 -6.49 -7.29
N GLN A 27 -21.43 -7.00 -6.55
CA GLN A 27 -22.76 -6.43 -6.49
C GLN A 27 -22.83 -5.34 -5.42
N SER A 28 -23.60 -4.30 -5.70
CA SER A 28 -23.86 -3.23 -4.75
C SER A 28 -24.61 -3.74 -3.53
N VAL A 29 -24.11 -3.39 -2.34
CA VAL A 29 -24.74 -3.72 -1.07
C VAL A 29 -25.59 -2.54 -0.60
N PRO A 30 -26.82 -2.75 -0.11
CA PRO A 30 -27.64 -1.67 0.45
C PRO A 30 -26.88 -0.91 1.52
N ASN A 31 -26.77 0.42 1.37
CA ASN A 31 -25.98 1.31 2.25
C ASN A 31 -24.49 0.95 2.36
N GLY A 32 -23.96 0.13 1.47
CA GLY A 32 -22.57 -0.34 1.52
C GLY A 32 -21.52 0.76 1.51
N HIS A 33 -21.83 1.92 0.94
CA HIS A 33 -20.94 3.09 0.95
C HIS A 33 -20.70 3.68 2.35
N TYR A 34 -21.45 3.28 3.38
CA TYR A 34 -21.17 3.65 4.78
C TYR A 34 -20.24 2.66 5.50
N ASN A 35 -19.96 1.50 4.92
CA ASN A 35 -19.20 0.45 5.56
C ASN A 35 -17.76 0.90 5.92
N HIS A 36 -17.12 1.64 5.03
CA HIS A 36 -15.79 2.18 5.32
C HIS A 36 -15.80 3.19 6.49
N LEU A 37 -16.87 3.98 6.66
CA LEU A 37 -17.02 4.88 7.80
C LEU A 37 -17.22 4.11 9.11
N ASP A 38 -17.96 3.00 9.08
CA ASP A 38 -18.12 2.13 10.25
C ASP A 38 -16.77 1.53 10.65
N VAL A 39 -15.99 1.02 9.69
CA VAL A 39 -14.65 0.49 9.94
C VAL A 39 -13.73 1.57 10.52
N LEU A 40 -13.66 2.76 9.94
CA LEU A 40 -12.88 3.88 10.47
C LEU A 40 -13.24 4.19 11.94
N ASN A 41 -14.54 4.22 12.25
CA ASN A 41 -15.03 4.50 13.60
C ASN A 41 -14.68 3.37 14.58
N ARG A 42 -14.69 2.12 14.13
CA ARG A 42 -14.28 0.96 14.94
C ARG A 42 -12.79 0.97 15.22
N VAL A 43 -11.95 1.20 14.20
CA VAL A 43 -10.49 1.34 14.39
C VAL A 43 -10.17 2.46 15.39
N ARG A 44 -10.83 3.62 15.26
CA ARG A 44 -10.67 4.73 16.21
C ARG A 44 -11.08 4.35 17.63
N ARG A 45 -12.15 3.59 17.78
CA ARG A 45 -12.62 3.08 19.09
C ARG A 45 -11.63 2.11 19.70
N SER A 46 -11.06 1.21 18.91
CA SER A 46 -9.99 0.28 19.35
C SER A 46 -8.68 0.99 19.65
N GLY A 47 -8.46 2.20 19.12
CA GLY A 47 -7.27 3.01 19.35
C GLY A 47 -6.07 2.70 18.48
N SER A 48 -6.06 1.57 17.79
CA SER A 48 -5.03 1.18 16.80
C SER A 48 -5.55 0.15 15.81
N ILE A 49 -4.89 0.05 14.64
CA ILE A 49 -5.17 -0.99 13.65
C ILE A 49 -4.91 -2.38 14.24
N ARG A 50 -3.81 -2.56 14.96
CA ARG A 50 -3.48 -3.82 15.64
C ARG A 50 -4.60 -4.25 16.59
N GLN A 51 -5.05 -3.36 17.45
CA GLN A 51 -6.10 -3.67 18.41
C GLN A 51 -7.43 -4.00 17.71
N PHE A 52 -7.77 -3.27 16.63
CA PHE A 52 -8.97 -3.58 15.83
C PHE A 52 -8.90 -4.98 15.19
N ILE A 53 -7.74 -5.36 14.65
CA ILE A 53 -7.52 -6.69 14.07
C ILE A 53 -7.74 -7.77 15.13
N ASP A 54 -7.20 -7.59 16.33
CA ASP A 54 -7.34 -8.54 17.44
C ASP A 54 -8.79 -8.59 17.96
N ASP A 55 -9.41 -7.44 18.22
CA ASP A 55 -10.78 -7.33 18.75
C ASP A 55 -11.81 -7.95 17.79
N CYS A 56 -11.66 -7.74 16.49
CA CYS A 56 -12.57 -8.24 15.46
C CYS A 56 -12.15 -9.59 14.89
N ARG A 57 -11.04 -10.17 15.34
CA ARG A 57 -10.50 -11.47 14.89
C ARG A 57 -10.32 -11.51 13.37
N ILE A 58 -9.79 -10.44 12.81
CA ILE A 58 -9.46 -10.36 11.38
C ILE A 58 -8.33 -11.35 11.09
N GLY A 59 -8.51 -12.19 10.07
CA GLY A 59 -7.60 -13.27 9.74
C GLY A 59 -6.91 -13.17 8.38
N ASP A 60 -7.21 -12.12 7.59
CA ASP A 60 -6.65 -11.90 6.26
C ASP A 60 -6.52 -10.40 5.94
N GLY A 61 -6.00 -10.10 4.78
CA GLY A 61 -5.78 -8.73 4.29
C GLY A 61 -4.33 -8.26 4.41
N ILE A 62 -4.06 -7.15 3.74
CA ILE A 62 -2.75 -6.51 3.70
C ILE A 62 -2.37 -6.02 5.10
N MET A 63 -3.27 -5.27 5.75
CA MET A 63 -2.99 -4.71 7.09
C MET A 63 -2.82 -5.80 8.13
N TYR A 64 -3.64 -6.86 8.07
CA TYR A 64 -3.45 -8.04 8.93
C TYR A 64 -2.06 -8.65 8.74
N SER A 65 -1.66 -8.88 7.49
CA SER A 65 -0.36 -9.49 7.17
C SER A 65 0.82 -8.62 7.63
N LEU A 66 0.73 -7.30 7.44
CA LEU A 66 1.76 -6.35 7.90
C LEU A 66 1.88 -6.37 9.42
N VAL A 67 0.75 -6.29 10.13
CA VAL A 67 0.71 -6.25 11.60
C VAL A 67 1.18 -7.58 12.20
N LYS A 68 0.73 -8.71 11.65
CA LYS A 68 1.08 -10.05 12.15
C LYS A 68 2.55 -10.39 11.99
N ASN A 69 3.18 -9.91 10.92
CA ASN A 69 4.58 -10.19 10.61
C ASN A 69 5.52 -9.05 11.02
N ASP A 70 5.02 -8.05 11.77
CA ASP A 70 5.75 -6.86 12.21
C ASP A 70 6.50 -6.16 11.06
N VAL A 71 5.88 -6.12 9.86
CA VAL A 71 6.41 -5.41 8.70
C VAL A 71 6.18 -3.91 8.89
N PRO A 72 7.23 -3.08 8.86
CA PRO A 72 7.06 -1.65 9.01
C PRO A 72 6.28 -1.04 7.85
N TYR A 73 5.34 -0.16 8.14
CA TYR A 73 4.54 0.53 7.16
C TYR A 73 4.36 2.01 7.49
N VAL A 74 4.03 2.80 6.50
CA VAL A 74 3.66 4.21 6.63
C VAL A 74 2.34 4.43 5.91
N LEU A 75 1.37 5.01 6.62
CA LEU A 75 0.10 5.44 6.06
C LEU A 75 0.06 6.97 6.04
N ALA A 76 -0.06 7.55 4.85
CA ALA A 76 -0.20 8.99 4.67
C ALA A 76 -1.67 9.39 4.56
N GLY A 77 -2.02 10.51 5.18
CA GLY A 77 -3.33 11.14 5.03
C GLY A 77 -3.52 11.80 3.67
N SER A 78 -4.76 12.09 3.34
CA SER A 78 -5.18 12.76 2.11
C SER A 78 -6.36 13.67 2.36
N ILE A 79 -6.51 14.72 1.55
CA ILE A 79 -7.69 15.61 1.60
C ILE A 79 -8.99 14.91 1.19
N ARG A 80 -8.92 13.68 0.68
CA ARG A 80 -10.05 12.84 0.31
C ARG A 80 -10.51 11.90 1.42
N ASP A 81 -9.77 11.83 2.53
CA ASP A 81 -10.09 10.89 3.60
C ASP A 81 -11.36 11.31 4.34
N ASP A 82 -12.21 10.34 4.66
CA ASP A 82 -13.35 10.49 5.57
C ASP A 82 -12.90 10.52 7.04
N GLY A 83 -11.69 10.95 7.25
CA GLY A 83 -10.95 11.02 8.49
C GLY A 83 -9.90 9.91 8.63
N PRO A 84 -8.78 10.22 9.25
CA PRO A 84 -7.66 9.29 9.36
C PRO A 84 -7.89 8.25 10.46
N MET A 85 -7.31 7.06 10.26
CA MET A 85 -7.10 6.09 11.34
C MET A 85 -5.99 6.58 12.29
N PRO A 86 -5.88 6.00 13.51
CA PRO A 86 -4.92 6.48 14.54
C PRO A 86 -3.47 6.54 14.07
N GLU A 87 -3.00 5.58 13.24
CA GLU A 87 -1.62 5.51 12.77
C GLU A 87 -1.34 6.32 11.49
N VAL A 88 -2.34 7.01 10.96
CA VAL A 88 -2.19 7.80 9.72
C VAL A 88 -1.51 9.13 10.01
N ILE A 89 -0.47 9.43 9.25
CA ILE A 89 0.27 10.69 9.36
C ILE A 89 -0.43 11.75 8.51
N GLY A 90 -1.09 12.71 9.15
CA GLY A 90 -1.85 13.77 8.48
C GLY A 90 -1.00 14.90 7.92
N ASP A 91 0.18 15.16 8.49
CA ASP A 91 1.12 16.15 7.99
C ASP A 91 1.91 15.61 6.80
N VAL A 92 1.86 16.32 5.67
CA VAL A 92 2.47 15.87 4.40
C VAL A 92 3.98 15.74 4.50
N TYR A 93 4.65 16.66 5.17
CA TYR A 93 6.11 16.64 5.29
C TYR A 93 6.57 15.57 6.29
N ALA A 94 5.82 15.37 7.36
CA ALA A 94 6.07 14.28 8.29
C ALA A 94 5.88 12.92 7.60
N ALA A 95 4.83 12.74 6.78
CA ALA A 95 4.60 11.54 5.99
C ALA A 95 5.74 11.28 5.00
N GLN A 96 6.19 12.30 4.27
CA GLN A 96 7.35 12.19 3.39
C GLN A 96 8.62 11.78 4.14
N THR A 97 8.85 12.34 5.31
CA THR A 97 10.02 12.00 6.14
C THR A 97 9.97 10.54 6.59
N ALA A 98 8.81 10.07 7.05
CA ALA A 98 8.60 8.68 7.42
C ALA A 98 8.80 7.72 6.23
N MET A 99 8.22 8.04 5.06
CA MET A 99 8.42 7.27 3.81
C MET A 99 9.90 7.18 3.44
N ARG A 100 10.62 8.31 3.46
CA ARG A 100 12.06 8.37 3.17
C ARG A 100 12.87 7.53 4.15
N GLY A 101 12.43 7.49 5.40
CA GLY A 101 13.04 6.63 6.44
C GLY A 101 13.05 5.15 6.05
N LEU A 102 12.00 4.66 5.41
CA LEU A 102 11.91 3.27 4.92
C LEU A 102 12.61 3.09 3.56
N ILE A 103 12.31 3.94 2.59
CA ILE A 103 12.79 3.82 1.20
C ILE A 103 14.32 3.85 1.11
N ARG A 104 14.99 4.66 1.91
CA ARG A 104 16.47 4.73 1.91
C ARG A 104 17.17 3.41 2.25
N HIS A 105 16.46 2.46 2.83
CA HIS A 105 16.99 1.12 3.14
C HIS A 105 16.62 0.07 2.09
N ALA A 106 15.77 0.41 1.13
CA ALA A 106 15.36 -0.51 0.09
C ALA A 106 16.46 -0.77 -0.93
N THR A 107 16.49 -1.96 -1.48
CA THR A 107 17.28 -2.35 -2.65
C THR A 107 16.39 -2.57 -3.86
N THR A 108 15.10 -2.71 -3.62
CA THR A 108 14.05 -2.84 -4.64
C THR A 108 12.80 -2.14 -4.12
N VAL A 109 12.18 -1.31 -4.95
CA VAL A 109 10.93 -0.63 -4.67
C VAL A 109 9.92 -1.05 -5.71
N ILE A 110 8.78 -1.56 -5.29
CA ILE A 110 7.67 -1.95 -6.15
C ILE A 110 6.48 -1.05 -5.84
N CYS A 111 6.05 -0.29 -6.82
CA CYS A 111 4.90 0.61 -6.73
C CYS A 111 3.75 0.03 -7.53
N MET A 112 2.58 -0.11 -6.94
CA MET A 112 1.46 -0.80 -7.54
C MET A 112 0.18 0.03 -7.48
N ALA A 113 -0.50 0.19 -8.64
CA ALA A 113 -1.82 0.81 -8.79
C ALA A 113 -1.96 2.21 -8.18
N THR A 114 -0.89 3.00 -8.18
CA THR A 114 -0.93 4.39 -7.68
C THR A 114 0.10 5.27 -8.36
N MET A 115 -0.35 6.27 -9.07
CA MET A 115 0.54 7.26 -9.68
C MET A 115 1.16 8.19 -8.63
N LEU A 116 0.34 8.71 -7.70
CA LEU A 116 0.77 9.70 -6.71
C LEU A 116 1.90 9.17 -5.81
N HIS A 117 1.68 8.00 -5.19
CA HIS A 117 2.67 7.42 -4.30
C HIS A 117 3.89 6.90 -5.05
N THR A 118 3.74 6.45 -6.31
CA THR A 118 4.87 6.05 -7.16
C THR A 118 5.79 7.23 -7.47
N ILE A 119 5.22 8.39 -7.82
CA ILE A 119 6.00 9.62 -8.02
C ILE A 119 6.74 10.01 -6.73
N ALA A 120 6.04 10.01 -5.61
CA ALA A 120 6.63 10.33 -4.31
C ALA A 120 7.76 9.35 -3.94
N ALA A 121 7.52 8.04 -4.06
CA ALA A 121 8.51 7.01 -3.81
C ALA A 121 9.72 7.14 -4.75
N GLY A 122 9.48 7.35 -6.05
CA GLY A 122 10.54 7.55 -7.04
C GLY A 122 11.44 8.74 -6.72
N ASN A 123 10.86 9.88 -6.33
CA ASN A 123 11.62 11.07 -5.93
C ASN A 123 12.47 10.84 -4.65
N MET A 124 12.14 9.84 -3.84
CA MET A 124 12.85 9.50 -2.60
C MET A 124 13.81 8.33 -2.78
N THR A 125 13.67 7.55 -3.86
CA THR A 125 14.47 6.35 -4.10
C THR A 125 15.86 6.74 -4.56
N PRO A 126 16.93 6.34 -3.85
CA PRO A 126 18.31 6.58 -4.30
C PRO A 126 18.63 5.72 -5.53
N SER A 127 19.49 6.22 -6.41
CA SER A 127 19.90 5.46 -7.61
C SER A 127 20.72 4.23 -7.28
N TYR A 128 21.48 4.27 -6.18
CA TYR A 128 22.30 3.17 -5.70
C TYR A 128 22.37 3.13 -4.17
N ARG A 129 22.80 2.01 -3.67
CA ARG A 129 23.04 1.80 -2.26
C ARG A 129 24.42 1.17 -2.05
N VAL A 130 25.13 1.63 -1.04
CA VAL A 130 26.36 0.98 -0.57
C VAL A 130 25.98 -0.01 0.54
N LEU A 131 26.29 -1.27 0.34
CA LEU A 131 26.05 -2.33 1.32
C LEU A 131 27.11 -2.32 2.43
N PRO A 132 26.90 -3.01 3.57
CA PRO A 132 27.87 -3.04 4.66
C PRO A 132 29.26 -3.57 4.29
N ASP A 133 29.36 -4.40 3.25
CA ASP A 133 30.62 -4.94 2.70
C ASP A 133 31.31 -3.97 1.73
N GLY A 134 30.76 -2.77 1.52
CA GLY A 134 31.26 -1.77 0.57
C GLY A 134 30.80 -1.97 -0.88
N THR A 135 30.04 -3.02 -1.18
CA THR A 135 29.51 -3.27 -2.52
C THR A 135 28.50 -2.18 -2.90
N VAL A 136 28.67 -1.60 -4.09
CA VAL A 136 27.70 -0.65 -4.66
C VAL A 136 26.68 -1.42 -5.48
N ARG A 137 25.39 -1.26 -5.11
CA ARG A 137 24.26 -1.92 -5.78
C ARG A 137 23.26 -0.89 -6.27
N PRO A 138 22.73 -1.00 -7.51
CA PRO A 138 21.62 -0.19 -7.96
C PRO A 138 20.37 -0.48 -7.12
N VAL A 139 19.53 0.53 -6.93
CA VAL A 139 18.20 0.37 -6.36
C VAL A 139 17.20 0.31 -7.50
N TYR A 140 16.53 -0.82 -7.65
CA TYR A 140 15.54 -1.04 -8.69
C TYR A 140 14.19 -0.46 -8.27
N LEU A 141 13.53 0.24 -9.20
CA LEU A 141 12.18 0.74 -9.01
C LEU A 141 11.28 0.18 -10.11
N TYR A 142 10.22 -0.50 -9.70
CA TYR A 142 9.20 -1.05 -10.59
C TYR A 142 7.88 -0.30 -10.37
N ALA A 143 7.29 0.20 -11.46
CA ALA A 143 5.96 0.80 -11.46
C ALA A 143 5.01 -0.14 -12.21
N VAL A 144 3.99 -0.65 -11.53
CA VAL A 144 3.05 -1.64 -12.04
C VAL A 144 1.64 -1.05 -12.02
N ASP A 145 1.02 -0.96 -13.18
CA ASP A 145 -0.35 -0.48 -13.33
C ASP A 145 -0.99 -1.12 -14.57
N ALA A 146 -2.31 -1.22 -14.58
CA ALA A 146 -3.06 -1.69 -15.74
C ALA A 146 -3.23 -0.59 -16.81
N ASP A 147 -3.04 0.68 -16.45
CA ASP A 147 -3.16 1.84 -17.33
C ASP A 147 -1.80 2.21 -17.92
N GLU A 148 -1.65 1.98 -19.24
CA GLU A 148 -0.44 2.31 -20.00
C GLU A 148 -0.07 3.81 -19.91
N PHE A 149 -1.05 4.69 -19.88
CA PHE A 149 -0.79 6.13 -19.76
C PHE A 149 -0.16 6.49 -18.40
N VAL A 150 -0.62 5.87 -17.33
CA VAL A 150 -0.03 6.02 -15.99
C VAL A 150 1.40 5.52 -15.99
N VAL A 151 1.63 4.33 -16.53
CA VAL A 151 2.95 3.70 -16.59
C VAL A 151 3.94 4.52 -17.41
N ASN A 152 3.55 5.03 -18.57
CA ASN A 152 4.40 5.87 -19.41
C ASN A 152 4.79 7.19 -18.73
N LYS A 153 3.88 7.79 -17.94
CA LYS A 153 4.20 8.99 -17.14
C LYS A 153 5.20 8.72 -16.02
N LEU A 154 5.28 7.49 -15.55
CA LEU A 154 6.17 7.11 -14.45
C LEU A 154 7.56 6.70 -14.93
N GLN A 155 7.74 6.40 -16.22
CA GLN A 155 9.00 5.97 -16.81
C GLN A 155 10.13 6.98 -16.61
N ASP A 156 9.81 8.28 -16.70
CA ASP A 156 10.77 9.38 -16.54
C ASP A 156 10.88 9.89 -15.08
N ARG A 157 10.29 9.15 -14.14
CA ARG A 157 10.21 9.56 -12.74
C ARG A 157 10.88 8.52 -11.84
N GLY A 158 11.80 8.97 -11.00
CA GLY A 158 12.40 8.12 -9.99
C GLY A 158 13.86 7.82 -10.24
N SER A 159 14.32 6.63 -9.84
CA SER A 159 15.73 6.25 -9.94
C SER A 159 16.14 5.94 -11.38
N LEU A 160 17.46 5.89 -11.63
CA LEU A 160 18.02 5.52 -12.93
C LEU A 160 17.63 4.10 -13.41
N SER A 161 17.15 3.26 -12.50
CA SER A 161 16.74 1.87 -12.77
C SER A 161 15.22 1.71 -12.70
N ALA A 162 14.44 2.73 -13.09
CA ALA A 162 12.99 2.64 -13.15
C ALA A 162 12.55 1.75 -14.32
N THR A 163 11.70 0.78 -14.02
CA THR A 163 11.08 -0.12 -15.00
C THR A 163 9.57 -0.07 -14.83
N THR A 164 8.87 0.07 -15.92
CA THR A 164 7.41 0.14 -15.95
C THR A 164 6.82 -1.17 -16.50
N ILE A 165 5.75 -1.65 -15.87
CA ILE A 165 5.08 -2.91 -16.23
C ILE A 165 3.59 -2.66 -16.36
N VAL A 166 3.06 -2.82 -17.58
CA VAL A 166 1.62 -2.71 -17.85
C VAL A 166 0.98 -4.07 -17.62
N THR A 167 0.31 -4.23 -16.50
CA THR A 167 -0.42 -5.44 -16.16
C THR A 167 -1.39 -5.22 -15.00
N ASN A 168 -2.31 -6.15 -14.82
CA ASN A 168 -3.13 -6.20 -13.62
C ASN A 168 -2.25 -6.51 -12.40
N VAL A 169 -2.41 -5.73 -11.33
CA VAL A 169 -1.58 -5.87 -10.11
C VAL A 169 -1.78 -7.22 -9.42
N GLN A 170 -3.01 -7.77 -9.46
CA GLN A 170 -3.29 -9.08 -8.87
C GLN A 170 -2.54 -10.19 -9.62
N ASP A 171 -2.52 -10.15 -10.95
CA ASP A 171 -1.78 -11.11 -11.77
C ASP A 171 -0.27 -10.98 -11.52
N PHE A 172 0.22 -9.75 -11.43
CA PHE A 172 1.62 -9.48 -11.14
C PHE A 172 2.06 -10.09 -9.80
N ILE A 173 1.29 -9.86 -8.72
CA ILE A 173 1.60 -10.41 -7.39
C ILE A 173 1.50 -11.94 -7.38
N THR A 174 0.51 -12.51 -8.07
CA THR A 174 0.36 -13.97 -8.20
C THR A 174 1.57 -14.59 -8.89
N LEU A 175 2.06 -13.99 -9.97
CA LEU A 175 3.25 -14.47 -10.68
C LEU A 175 4.51 -14.37 -9.84
N ILE A 176 4.68 -13.28 -9.07
CA ILE A 176 5.80 -13.14 -8.14
C ILE A 176 5.72 -14.19 -7.03
N ALA A 177 4.55 -14.38 -6.43
CA ALA A 177 4.36 -15.35 -5.35
C ALA A 177 4.68 -16.77 -5.81
N ARG A 178 4.25 -17.15 -7.02
CA ARG A 178 4.62 -18.43 -7.66
C ARG A 178 6.12 -18.54 -7.92
N GLY A 179 6.72 -17.50 -8.47
CA GLY A 179 8.17 -17.46 -8.74
C GLY A 179 9.02 -17.58 -7.49
N LEU A 180 8.51 -17.15 -6.33
CA LEU A 180 9.15 -17.27 -5.03
C LEU A 180 8.79 -18.59 -4.30
N GLY A 181 7.90 -19.43 -4.87
CA GLY A 181 7.48 -20.68 -4.25
C GLY A 181 6.64 -20.52 -2.99
N VAL A 182 5.97 -19.37 -2.81
CA VAL A 182 5.08 -19.09 -1.67
C VAL A 182 3.60 -19.30 -2.00
N MET A 183 3.31 -19.64 -3.25
CA MET A 183 1.97 -19.94 -3.76
C MET A 183 2.08 -20.99 -4.88
N ASP A 184 1.12 -21.92 -4.96
CA ASP A 184 1.01 -22.95 -6.00
C ASP A 184 0.45 -22.39 -7.33
#